data_c50983fb1a9f0d8ba120d67fe47e2ceb
#
_entry.id   c50983fb1a9f0d8ba120d67fe47e2ceb
#
_cell.length_a   1.000
_cell.length_b   1.000
_cell.length_c   1.000
_cell.angle_alpha   90.00
_cell.angle_beta   90.00
_cell.angle_gamma   90.00
#
_symmetry.space_group_name_H-M   'P 1'
#
loop_
_entity.id
_entity.type
_entity.pdbx_description
1 polymer ?
#
loop_
_entity_poly.entity_id
_entity_poly.type
_entity_poly.pdbx_seq_one_letter_code
_entity_poly.pdbx_strand_id
1 'polypeptide(L)'
;MEHFFTDAFTAMSDADKESFYKTGANEYQKRLFNRVEVVEVSNILNYIENKQNAFIITMEIEGKQLSSPDFAQKLREIETDGCYNEILFLIGGAEGLEQEVRQKSNFKFSMSKLTFLHQEAVLILMEQLYRAHKILNNEPYHK
;
A
#
# COMPACT_ATOMS: atom_id res chain seq x y z
N MET A 1 4.68 -11.00 12.19
CA MET A 1 5.16 -9.90 11.35
C MET A 1 4.59 -8.58 11.83
N GLU A 2 5.43 -7.61 11.91
CA GLU A 2 5.07 -6.34 12.51
C GLU A 2 5.02 -5.18 11.52
N HIS A 3 5.36 -5.44 10.25
CA HIS A 3 5.58 -4.35 9.31
C HIS A 3 4.69 -4.43 8.10
N PHE A 4 4.07 -3.31 7.78
CA PHE A 4 3.42 -3.09 6.50
C PHE A 4 4.24 -2.06 5.75
N PHE A 5 4.61 -2.36 4.52
CA PHE A 5 5.35 -1.40 3.71
C PHE A 5 4.51 -0.99 2.53
N THR A 6 4.34 0.27 2.37
CA THR A 6 3.87 0.80 1.11
C THR A 6 5.08 1.21 0.33
N ASP A 7 5.34 0.46 -0.72
CA ASP A 7 6.39 0.88 -1.58
C ASP A 7 5.83 1.68 -2.63
N ALA A 8 6.20 2.71 -2.59
CA ALA A 8 5.72 3.73 -3.17
C ALA A 8 5.51 3.69 -4.63
N PHE A 9 5.88 4.46 -5.35
CA PHE A 9 5.44 4.82 -6.66
C PHE A 9 6.61 5.39 -7.43
N THR A 10 6.50 5.37 -8.74
CA THR A 10 7.52 5.96 -9.58
C THR A 10 7.64 7.45 -9.29
N ALA A 11 8.82 7.97 -9.54
CA ALA A 11 9.10 9.38 -9.29
C ALA A 11 8.09 10.29 -9.98
N MET A 12 7.68 11.32 -9.27
CA MET A 12 6.70 12.26 -9.73
C MET A 12 7.34 13.60 -10.05
N SER A 13 6.66 14.37 -10.88
CA SER A 13 7.07 15.77 -11.07
C SER A 13 6.85 16.54 -9.77
N ASP A 14 7.60 17.62 -9.59
CA ASP A 14 7.43 18.45 -8.39
C ASP A 14 6.03 19.05 -8.30
N ALA A 15 5.40 19.28 -9.43
CA ALA A 15 4.04 19.81 -9.47
C ALA A 15 3.02 18.85 -8.86
N ASP A 16 3.30 17.55 -8.90
CA ASP A 16 2.40 16.53 -8.37
C ASP A 16 2.63 16.24 -6.90
N LYS A 17 3.65 16.83 -6.30
CA LYS A 17 3.97 16.61 -4.89
C LYS A 17 3.14 17.52 -4.03
N GLU A 18 1.88 17.19 -3.93
CA GLU A 18 0.96 17.96 -3.11
C GLU A 18 1.32 17.80 -1.65
N SER A 19 1.79 18.88 -1.02
CA SER A 19 2.23 18.83 0.36
C SER A 19 1.13 18.37 1.32
N PHE A 20 -0.11 18.66 0.99
CA PHE A 20 -1.21 18.27 1.84
C PHE A 20 -1.48 16.75 1.84
N TYR A 21 -1.31 16.09 0.70
CA TYR A 21 -1.42 14.62 0.66
C TYR A 21 -0.28 13.97 1.44
N LYS A 22 0.93 14.49 1.30
CA LYS A 22 2.08 13.99 2.03
C LYS A 22 1.94 14.21 3.53
N THR A 23 1.44 15.36 3.93
CA THR A 23 1.19 15.66 5.34
C THR A 23 0.18 14.68 5.93
N GLY A 24 -0.90 14.40 5.19
CA GLY A 24 -1.89 13.42 5.62
C GLY A 24 -1.32 12.02 5.73
N ALA A 25 -0.56 11.59 4.73
CA ALA A 25 0.07 10.27 4.77
C ALA A 25 1.05 10.14 5.94
N ASN A 26 1.84 11.18 6.20
CA ASN A 26 2.78 11.19 7.32
C ASN A 26 2.06 11.11 8.67
N GLU A 27 0.88 11.73 8.78
CA GLU A 27 0.10 11.64 10.00
C GLU A 27 -0.29 10.20 10.30
N TYR A 28 -0.75 9.45 9.29
CA TYR A 28 -1.10 8.05 9.49
C TYR A 28 0.13 7.18 9.73
N GLN A 29 1.25 7.51 9.10
CA GLN A 29 2.50 6.80 9.37
C GLN A 29 2.88 6.91 10.85
N LYS A 30 2.74 8.10 11.44
CA LYS A 30 2.99 8.30 12.87
C LYS A 30 2.01 7.52 13.73
N ARG A 31 0.72 7.53 13.37
CA ARG A 31 -0.29 6.79 14.12
C ARG A 31 -0.07 5.28 14.07
N LEU A 32 0.62 4.81 13.06
CA LEU A 32 1.00 3.41 12.92
C LEU A 32 2.36 3.10 13.56
N PHE A 33 2.92 4.05 14.32
CA PHE A 33 4.18 3.90 15.04
C PHE A 33 5.32 3.53 14.10
N ASN A 34 5.31 4.08 12.89
CA ASN A 34 6.32 3.85 11.86
C ASN A 34 6.48 2.37 11.44
N ARG A 35 5.43 1.58 11.62
CA ARG A 35 5.39 0.21 11.09
C ARG A 35 5.17 0.18 9.59
N VAL A 36 4.75 1.29 9.04
CA VAL A 36 4.51 1.48 7.61
C VAL A 36 5.47 2.56 7.15
N GLU A 37 6.11 2.31 6.03
CA GLU A 37 7.02 3.27 5.44
C GLU A 37 6.57 3.57 4.01
N VAL A 38 6.58 4.83 3.64
CA VAL A 38 6.28 5.26 2.26
C VAL A 38 7.61 5.60 1.60
N VAL A 39 7.92 4.90 0.51
CA VAL A 39 9.18 5.08 -0.21
C VAL A 39 8.89 5.44 -1.66
N GLU A 40 9.52 6.49 -2.15
CA GLU A 40 9.46 6.86 -3.56
C GLU A 40 10.66 6.23 -4.28
N VAL A 41 10.38 5.52 -5.35
CA VAL A 41 11.44 4.88 -6.12
C VAL A 41 11.31 5.24 -7.59
N SER A 42 12.44 5.35 -8.27
CA SER A 42 12.44 5.66 -9.70
C SER A 42 12.14 4.44 -10.55
N ASN A 43 12.43 3.24 -10.05
CA ASN A 43 12.20 2.01 -10.77
C ASN A 43 11.72 0.93 -9.80
N ILE A 44 10.43 0.65 -9.86
CA ILE A 44 9.79 -0.31 -8.94
C ILE A 44 10.34 -1.72 -9.19
N LEU A 45 10.53 -2.11 -10.45
CA LEU A 45 11.01 -3.44 -10.77
C LEU A 45 12.36 -3.72 -10.13
N ASN A 46 13.29 -2.78 -10.25
CA ASN A 46 14.61 -2.92 -9.61
C ASN A 46 14.49 -3.03 -8.10
N TYR A 47 13.58 -2.27 -7.51
CA TYR A 47 13.38 -2.28 -6.07
C TYR A 47 12.92 -3.65 -5.60
N ILE A 48 11.94 -4.24 -6.28
CA ILE A 48 11.35 -5.51 -5.84
C ILE A 48 12.21 -6.72 -6.19
N GLU A 49 13.08 -6.63 -7.19
CA GLU A 49 13.96 -7.74 -7.58
C GLU A 49 14.89 -8.18 -6.46
N ASN A 50 15.22 -7.26 -5.56
CA ASN A 50 16.12 -7.54 -4.45
C ASN A 50 15.39 -7.95 -3.18
N LYS A 51 14.08 -8.05 -3.23
CA LYS A 51 13.29 -8.43 -2.07
C LYS A 51 13.07 -9.93 -2.03
N GLN A 52 13.29 -10.49 -0.86
CA GLN A 52 13.03 -11.90 -0.62
C GLN A 52 11.95 -12.02 0.45
N ASN A 53 11.03 -12.93 0.25
CA ASN A 53 9.98 -13.19 1.22
C ASN A 53 9.05 -11.99 1.46
N ALA A 54 8.81 -11.21 0.42
CA ALA A 54 7.85 -10.12 0.47
C ALA A 54 6.55 -10.55 -0.20
N PHE A 55 5.43 -10.21 0.42
CA PHE A 55 4.13 -10.38 -0.22
C PHE A 55 3.85 -9.11 -1.01
N ILE A 56 3.69 -9.24 -2.32
CA ILE A 56 3.55 -8.10 -3.21
C ILE A 56 2.08 -7.90 -3.56
N ILE A 57 1.58 -6.73 -3.20
CA ILE A 57 0.23 -6.29 -3.56
C ILE A 57 0.36 -5.15 -4.57
N THR A 58 -0.13 -5.37 -5.78
CA THR A 58 -0.15 -4.30 -6.77
C THR A 58 -1.51 -3.62 -6.74
N MET A 59 -1.47 -2.29 -6.71
CA MET A 59 -2.68 -1.48 -6.70
C MET A 59 -3.13 -1.29 -8.13
N GLU A 60 -4.25 -1.92 -8.48
CA GLU A 60 -4.76 -1.93 -9.86
C GLU A 60 -6.26 -1.72 -9.86
N ILE A 61 -6.74 -0.84 -10.75
CA ILE A 61 -8.18 -0.56 -10.85
C ILE A 61 -8.97 -1.84 -11.14
N GLU A 62 -8.40 -2.73 -11.96
CA GLU A 62 -9.04 -3.99 -12.33
C GLU A 62 -8.80 -5.10 -11.31
N GLY A 63 -8.16 -4.80 -10.19
CA GLY A 63 -7.91 -5.77 -9.15
C GLY A 63 -9.16 -6.10 -8.35
N LYS A 64 -9.01 -6.97 -7.36
CA LYS A 64 -10.11 -7.36 -6.49
C LYS A 64 -10.40 -6.25 -5.49
N GLN A 65 -11.67 -5.90 -5.35
CA GLN A 65 -12.12 -4.95 -4.33
C GLN A 65 -12.44 -5.69 -3.03
N LEU A 66 -12.11 -5.06 -1.93
CA LEU A 66 -12.40 -5.60 -0.59
C LEU A 66 -13.04 -4.52 0.26
N SER A 67 -13.89 -4.94 1.19
CA SER A 67 -14.33 -4.04 2.25
C SER A 67 -13.18 -3.78 3.20
N SER A 68 -13.29 -2.75 4.03
CA SER A 68 -12.24 -2.48 5.04
C SER A 68 -12.05 -3.64 6.02
N PRO A 69 -13.10 -4.29 6.54
CA PRO A 69 -12.89 -5.48 7.36
C PRO A 69 -12.22 -6.63 6.60
N ASP A 70 -12.58 -6.86 5.35
CA ASP A 70 -11.96 -7.93 4.55
C ASP A 70 -10.51 -7.60 4.23
N PHE A 71 -10.20 -6.33 4.00
CA PHE A 71 -8.82 -5.89 3.82
C PHE A 71 -7.99 -6.18 5.08
N ALA A 72 -8.53 -5.84 6.25
CA ALA A 72 -7.87 -6.11 7.52
C ALA A 72 -7.62 -7.61 7.69
N GLN A 73 -8.62 -8.44 7.38
CA GLN A 73 -8.49 -9.89 7.48
C GLN A 73 -7.43 -10.43 6.51
N LYS A 74 -7.39 -9.89 5.30
CA LYS A 74 -6.36 -10.26 4.32
C LYS A 74 -4.96 -10.01 4.85
N LEU A 75 -4.75 -8.85 5.47
CA LEU A 75 -3.45 -8.52 6.07
C LEU A 75 -3.09 -9.49 7.18
N ARG A 76 -4.06 -9.84 8.03
CA ARG A 76 -3.82 -10.82 9.10
C ARG A 76 -3.45 -12.18 8.52
N GLU A 77 -4.11 -12.62 7.48
CA GLU A 77 -3.81 -13.90 6.85
C GLU A 77 -2.38 -13.94 6.31
N ILE A 78 -1.93 -12.86 5.69
CA ILE A 78 -0.57 -12.76 5.18
C ILE A 78 0.43 -12.82 6.33
N GLU A 79 0.16 -12.08 7.42
CA GLU A 79 1.04 -12.06 8.58
C GLU A 79 1.14 -13.43 9.27
N THR A 80 0.02 -14.13 9.39
CA THR A 80 0.00 -15.41 10.10
C THR A 80 0.55 -16.55 9.27
N ASP A 81 0.64 -16.40 7.96
CA ASP A 81 1.21 -17.40 7.07
C ASP A 81 2.67 -17.72 7.44
N GLY A 82 3.40 -16.72 7.90
CA GLY A 82 4.77 -16.93 8.34
C GLY A 82 5.80 -17.04 7.23
N CYS A 83 5.38 -17.05 5.96
CA CYS A 83 6.25 -17.15 4.81
C CYS A 83 6.84 -15.81 4.39
N TYR A 84 6.24 -14.73 4.86
CA TYR A 84 6.59 -13.39 4.41
C TYR A 84 7.03 -12.53 5.59
N ASN A 85 8.08 -11.74 5.39
CA ASN A 85 8.55 -10.84 6.44
C ASN A 85 8.15 -9.38 6.19
N GLU A 86 7.53 -9.09 5.05
CA GLU A 86 6.99 -7.75 4.77
C GLU A 86 5.90 -7.82 3.71
N ILE A 87 5.09 -6.79 3.68
CA ILE A 87 4.06 -6.60 2.65
C ILE A 87 4.41 -5.33 1.90
N LEU A 88 4.51 -5.44 0.59
CA LEU A 88 4.78 -4.30 -0.28
C LEU A 88 3.53 -3.93 -1.05
N PHE A 89 3.09 -2.68 -0.92
CA PHE A 89 2.02 -2.14 -1.73
C PHE A 89 2.65 -1.30 -2.83
N LEU A 90 2.46 -1.70 -4.07
CA LEU A 90 3.07 -1.01 -5.21
C LEU A 90 2.04 -0.13 -5.89
N ILE A 91 2.33 1.15 -5.93
CA ILE A 91 1.45 2.15 -6.55
C ILE A 91 2.20 2.78 -7.71
N GLY A 92 1.66 2.65 -8.91
CA GLY A 92 2.28 3.22 -10.10
C GLY A 92 2.00 4.71 -10.23
N GLY A 93 2.74 5.35 -11.11
CA GLY A 93 2.53 6.74 -11.44
C GLY A 93 1.37 6.93 -12.40
N ALA A 94 1.38 8.03 -13.14
CA ALA A 94 0.27 8.39 -14.04
C ALA A 94 -0.04 7.32 -15.10
N GLU A 95 0.95 6.56 -15.50
CA GLU A 95 0.80 5.50 -16.49
C GLU A 95 0.51 4.13 -15.88
N GLY A 96 0.39 4.06 -14.57
CA GLY A 96 0.16 2.80 -13.86
C GLY A 96 1.44 1.99 -13.69
N LEU A 97 1.28 0.73 -13.30
CA LEU A 97 2.40 -0.18 -13.11
C LEU A 97 2.78 -0.88 -14.42
N GLU A 98 4.06 -1.10 -14.63
CA GLU A 98 4.54 -1.83 -15.78
C GLU A 98 4.07 -3.28 -15.72
N GLN A 99 3.92 -3.90 -16.90
CA GLN A 99 3.46 -5.27 -17.01
C GLN A 99 4.35 -6.24 -16.23
N GLU A 100 5.66 -6.05 -16.28
CA GLU A 100 6.60 -6.91 -15.56
C GLU A 100 6.42 -6.84 -14.05
N VAL A 101 6.08 -5.67 -13.53
CA VAL A 101 5.79 -5.49 -12.10
C VAL A 101 4.49 -6.20 -11.75
N ARG A 102 3.46 -6.04 -12.59
CA ARG A 102 2.17 -6.68 -12.35
C ARG A 102 2.26 -8.19 -12.35
N GLN A 103 3.15 -8.76 -13.15
CA GLN A 103 3.36 -10.20 -13.20
C GLN A 103 3.97 -10.75 -11.91
N LYS A 104 4.62 -9.92 -11.11
CA LYS A 104 5.21 -10.33 -9.83
C LYS A 104 4.25 -10.18 -8.66
N SER A 105 3.03 -9.78 -8.92
CA SER A 105 2.02 -9.55 -7.89
C SER A 105 1.55 -10.86 -7.26
N ASN A 106 1.47 -10.88 -5.94
CA ASN A 106 0.81 -11.95 -5.21
C ASN A 106 -0.69 -11.68 -5.07
N PHE A 107 -1.07 -10.41 -5.11
CA PHE A 107 -2.46 -10.03 -4.99
C PHE A 107 -2.67 -8.68 -5.69
N LYS A 108 -3.64 -8.64 -6.59
CA LYS A 108 -4.02 -7.41 -7.29
C LYS A 108 -5.21 -6.82 -6.58
N PHE A 109 -5.01 -5.64 -6.03
CA PHE A 109 -6.00 -5.00 -5.17
C PHE A 109 -6.48 -3.69 -5.78
N SER A 110 -7.81 -3.53 -5.83
CA SER A 110 -8.44 -2.28 -6.25
C SER A 110 -9.14 -1.64 -5.06
N MET A 111 -8.75 -0.42 -4.75
CA MET A 111 -9.46 0.36 -3.73
C MET A 111 -10.78 0.90 -4.25
N SER A 112 -10.88 1.10 -5.56
CA SER A 112 -12.06 1.68 -6.19
C SER A 112 -11.95 1.53 -7.69
N LYS A 113 -13.07 1.57 -8.36
CA LYS A 113 -13.11 1.67 -9.81
C LYS A 113 -12.82 3.09 -10.31
N LEU A 114 -12.78 4.04 -9.40
CA LEU A 114 -12.39 5.40 -9.71
C LEU A 114 -10.88 5.50 -9.87
N THR A 115 -10.45 6.43 -10.68
CA THR A 115 -9.03 6.73 -10.83
C THR A 115 -8.65 7.83 -9.86
N PHE A 116 -7.62 7.60 -9.06
CA PHE A 116 -7.11 8.59 -8.11
C PHE A 116 -5.79 9.16 -8.62
N LEU A 117 -5.48 10.38 -8.19
CA LEU A 117 -4.12 10.86 -8.24
C LEU A 117 -3.28 9.91 -7.39
N HIS A 118 -2.05 9.62 -7.77
CA HIS A 118 -1.35 8.59 -7.03
C HIS A 118 -0.95 9.01 -5.61
N GLN A 119 -0.71 10.28 -5.33
CA GLN A 119 -0.53 10.73 -3.96
C GLN A 119 -1.79 10.59 -3.13
N GLU A 120 -2.94 10.81 -3.75
CA GLU A 120 -4.24 10.58 -3.14
C GLU A 120 -4.41 9.10 -2.81
N ALA A 121 -4.01 8.23 -3.73
CA ALA A 121 -4.07 6.80 -3.51
C ALA A 121 -3.20 6.38 -2.32
N VAL A 122 -2.00 6.96 -2.19
CA VAL A 122 -1.13 6.71 -1.04
C VAL A 122 -1.83 7.12 0.26
N LEU A 123 -2.42 8.29 0.29
CA LEU A 123 -3.11 8.78 1.48
C LEU A 123 -4.27 7.86 1.87
N ILE A 124 -5.09 7.48 0.90
CA ILE A 124 -6.23 6.60 1.15
C ILE A 124 -5.75 5.24 1.65
N LEU A 125 -4.71 4.69 1.05
CA LEU A 125 -4.14 3.42 1.49
C LEU A 125 -3.62 3.52 2.93
N MET A 126 -2.92 4.60 3.26
CA MET A 126 -2.40 4.80 4.62
C MET A 126 -3.54 4.86 5.64
N GLU A 127 -4.63 5.53 5.30
CA GLU A 127 -5.81 5.58 6.18
C GLU A 127 -6.41 4.17 6.35
N GLN A 128 -6.49 3.40 5.27
CA GLN A 128 -7.02 2.04 5.34
C GLN A 128 -6.10 1.10 6.15
N LEU A 129 -4.79 1.28 6.07
CA LEU A 129 -3.85 0.53 6.89
C LEU A 129 -4.03 0.85 8.38
N TYR A 130 -4.22 2.12 8.70
CA TYR A 130 -4.51 2.53 10.07
C TYR A 130 -5.84 1.94 10.53
N ARG A 131 -6.87 2.00 9.69
CA ARG A 131 -8.18 1.42 9.97
C ARG A 131 -8.08 -0.10 10.20
N ALA A 132 -7.32 -0.78 9.36
CA ALA A 132 -7.09 -2.22 9.52
C ALA A 132 -6.42 -2.52 10.86
N HIS A 133 -5.43 -1.74 11.23
CA HIS A 133 -4.75 -1.89 12.53
C HIS A 133 -5.76 -1.77 13.68
N LYS A 134 -6.65 -0.78 13.62
CA LYS A 134 -7.70 -0.61 14.63
C LYS A 134 -8.69 -1.76 14.66
N ILE A 135 -9.11 -2.23 13.49
CA ILE A 135 -10.02 -3.39 13.40
C ILE A 135 -9.37 -4.63 14.02
N LEU A 136 -8.12 -4.91 13.66
CA LEU A 136 -7.44 -6.13 14.10
C LEU A 136 -7.13 -6.11 15.59
N ASN A 137 -7.02 -4.94 16.20
CA ASN A 137 -6.78 -4.80 17.64
C ASN A 137 -8.07 -4.56 18.44
N ASN A 138 -9.22 -4.66 17.80
CA ASN A 138 -10.52 -4.40 18.42
C ASN A 138 -10.62 -3.04 19.07
N GLU A 139 -10.00 -2.04 18.45
CA GLU A 139 -10.04 -0.67 18.94
C GLU A 139 -11.09 0.13 18.20
N PRO A 140 -11.76 1.09 18.85
CA PRO A 140 -12.81 1.89 18.20
C PRO A 140 -12.20 2.85 17.18
N TYR A 141 -12.62 2.76 15.96
CA TYR A 141 -12.30 3.67 14.86
C TYR A 141 -13.23 3.39 13.69
N HIS A 142 -13.26 2.15 13.24
CA HIS A 142 -14.10 1.74 12.11
C HIS A 142 -15.57 1.70 12.55
N LYS A 143 -16.41 2.27 11.72
CA LYS A 143 -17.85 2.33 11.97
C LYS A 143 -18.63 1.63 10.89
#